data_cd60940f47441e0bac69b960de61f19b
#
_entry.id   cd60940f47441e0bac69b960de61f19b
#
_cell.length_a   1.000
_cell.length_b   1.000
_cell.length_c   1.000
_cell.angle_alpha   90.00
_cell.angle_beta   90.00
_cell.angle_gamma   90.00
#
_symmetry.space_group_name_H-M   'P 1'
#
loop_
_entity.id
_entity.type
_entity.pdbx_description
1 polymer ?
#
loop_
_entity_poly.entity_id
_entity_poly.type
_entity_poly.pdbx_seq_one_letter_code
_entity_poly.pdbx_strand_id
1 'polypeptide(L)'
;TARQQAQQTLRQQLDYLASYPGYLDTIHENAANMPTLSIFMDSSAGKFHAENVKKTDRDFPRSTDVSLTLTETAGLENFLQDGVLSVCILLWMLVTVLRLTEERRSSLRYLVFGSPRGRTWLALRRVGILGLSAALGTALLMLTGLVTDSLLYGGLGDLSAAAQSSEIFQNFPYPLTLRQVLWAYCLLKALGMWLMGLLLWLILQLIHHLQTAMVAAAAFLAVEYSLFAFVPDSYAIVALRYINVFSFVGMEKTFLHYLNINLLGRAVNGAMLCTALLPVLLVLAAAGAVVYAGHHRPIAGANLFQRLAARLRPVFSRASGRLTLTGFEFKKILWYHKGLLVLLVFALWCFRAAAAPTADVSLYDTDTAAFQNEFQGPATEDTLRAIRARIAEVEGWPE
;
A
#
# COMPACT_ATOMS: atom_id res chain seq x y z
N THR A 1 -19.68 22.75 19.96
CA THR A 1 -20.98 22.08 19.76
C THR A 1 -21.07 21.50 18.35
N ALA A 2 -21.93 20.48 18.10
CA ALA A 2 -22.10 19.84 16.79
C ALA A 2 -22.37 20.83 15.65
N ARG A 3 -23.13 21.90 15.93
CA ARG A 3 -23.37 22.98 14.94
C ARG A 3 -22.09 23.74 14.56
N GLN A 4 -21.19 23.99 15.51
CA GLN A 4 -19.93 24.69 15.24
C GLN A 4 -18.99 23.81 14.39
N GLN A 5 -18.96 22.50 14.68
CA GLN A 5 -18.21 21.55 13.87
C GLN A 5 -18.74 21.48 12.45
N ALA A 6 -20.06 21.33 12.27
CA ALA A 6 -20.70 21.33 10.94
C ALA A 6 -20.42 22.63 10.15
N GLN A 7 -20.46 23.79 10.80
CA GLN A 7 -20.12 25.07 10.17
C GLN A 7 -18.63 25.14 9.80
N GLN A 8 -17.76 24.60 10.62
CA GLN A 8 -16.33 24.56 10.33
C GLN A 8 -16.00 23.64 9.16
N THR A 9 -16.57 22.44 9.12
CA THR A 9 -16.43 21.51 7.99
C THR A 9 -16.93 22.12 6.70
N LEU A 10 -18.11 22.77 6.72
CA LEU A 10 -18.64 23.43 5.53
C LEU A 10 -17.74 24.59 5.06
N ARG A 11 -17.17 25.37 5.97
CA ARG A 11 -16.21 26.41 5.61
C ARG A 11 -14.95 25.83 4.98
N GLN A 12 -14.39 24.79 5.56
CA GLN A 12 -13.22 24.11 4.99
C GLN A 12 -13.49 23.61 3.57
N GLN A 13 -14.65 22.98 3.33
CA GLN A 13 -15.02 22.53 1.99
C GLN A 13 -15.18 23.72 1.02
N LEU A 14 -15.79 24.82 1.43
CA LEU A 14 -15.94 26.02 0.59
C LEU A 14 -14.57 26.66 0.29
N ASP A 15 -13.70 26.75 1.26
CA ASP A 15 -12.34 27.29 1.09
C ASP A 15 -11.52 26.39 0.15
N TYR A 16 -11.64 25.06 0.28
CA TYR A 16 -11.04 24.12 -0.64
C TYR A 16 -11.56 24.31 -2.08
N LEU A 17 -12.88 24.32 -2.27
CA LEU A 17 -13.48 24.49 -3.61
C LEU A 17 -13.10 25.83 -4.25
N ALA A 18 -12.98 26.89 -3.45
CA ALA A 18 -12.57 28.21 -3.93
C ALA A 18 -11.07 28.26 -4.29
N SER A 19 -10.22 27.54 -3.57
CA SER A 19 -8.77 27.53 -3.79
C SER A 19 -8.31 26.54 -4.87
N TYR A 20 -9.07 25.50 -5.18
CA TYR A 20 -8.69 24.45 -6.11
C TYR A 20 -8.35 24.94 -7.54
N PRO A 21 -9.10 25.88 -8.16
CA PRO A 21 -8.70 26.45 -9.45
C PRO A 21 -7.30 27.09 -9.41
N GLY A 22 -7.00 27.85 -8.36
CA GLY A 22 -5.68 28.46 -8.16
C GLY A 22 -4.57 27.41 -7.97
N TYR A 23 -4.87 26.31 -7.33
CA TYR A 23 -3.94 25.16 -7.23
C TYR A 23 -3.61 24.59 -8.62
N LEU A 24 -4.59 24.39 -9.49
CA LEU A 24 -4.37 23.93 -10.86
C LEU A 24 -3.55 24.94 -11.68
N ASP A 25 -3.87 26.21 -11.57
CA ASP A 25 -3.14 27.29 -12.27
C ASP A 25 -1.67 27.34 -11.81
N THR A 26 -1.41 27.15 -10.52
CA THR A 26 -0.03 27.06 -9.97
C THR A 26 0.75 25.87 -10.57
N ILE A 27 0.11 24.73 -10.79
CA ILE A 27 0.76 23.56 -11.44
C ILE A 27 1.21 23.94 -12.85
N HIS A 28 0.32 24.59 -13.64
CA HIS A 28 0.61 24.99 -15.02
C HIS A 28 1.64 26.12 -15.09
N GLU A 29 1.58 27.10 -14.19
CA GLU A 29 2.55 28.18 -14.09
C GLU A 29 3.95 27.65 -13.72
N ASN A 30 4.05 26.75 -12.75
CA ASN A 30 5.30 26.11 -12.38
C ASN A 30 5.92 25.33 -13.55
N ALA A 31 5.09 24.68 -14.35
CA ALA A 31 5.52 24.00 -15.55
C ALA A 31 6.04 24.96 -16.64
N ALA A 32 5.38 26.09 -16.81
CA ALA A 32 5.78 27.14 -17.75
C ALA A 32 7.09 27.83 -17.34
N ASN A 33 7.29 28.05 -16.04
CA ASN A 33 8.47 28.74 -15.49
C ASN A 33 9.71 27.82 -15.38
N MET A 34 9.54 26.50 -15.40
CA MET A 34 10.64 25.55 -15.22
C MET A 34 11.79 25.70 -16.25
N PRO A 35 11.56 25.98 -17.55
CA PRO A 35 12.66 26.16 -18.52
C PRO A 35 13.62 27.28 -18.17
N THR A 36 13.21 28.26 -17.34
CA THR A 36 14.06 29.38 -16.90
C THR A 36 15.03 28.99 -15.80
N LEU A 37 14.80 27.87 -15.10
CA LEU A 37 15.62 27.35 -14.01
C LEU A 37 16.70 26.38 -14.55
N SER A 38 17.60 26.86 -15.38
CA SER A 38 18.60 26.05 -16.11
C SER A 38 19.61 25.28 -15.23
N ILE A 39 19.69 25.60 -13.94
CA ILE A 39 20.67 25.05 -12.99
C ILE A 39 20.51 23.52 -12.79
N PHE A 40 19.32 22.96 -13.11
CA PHE A 40 19.01 21.54 -12.87
C PHE A 40 19.09 20.65 -14.10
N MET A 41 19.38 21.16 -15.28
CA MET A 41 19.23 20.44 -16.55
C MET A 41 20.34 19.42 -16.86
N ASP A 42 21.55 19.53 -16.28
CA ASP A 42 22.70 18.73 -16.68
C ASP A 42 22.86 17.39 -15.94
N SER A 43 22.15 17.19 -14.85
CA SER A 43 22.16 15.93 -14.09
C SER A 43 21.05 14.98 -14.51
N SER A 44 21.24 13.65 -14.32
CA SER A 44 20.17 12.67 -14.53
C SER A 44 18.94 12.90 -13.65
N ALA A 45 19.14 13.44 -12.46
CA ALA A 45 18.07 13.87 -11.56
C ALA A 45 17.32 15.09 -12.12
N GLY A 46 18.04 16.07 -12.68
CA GLY A 46 17.46 17.25 -13.31
C GLY A 46 16.59 16.91 -14.51
N LYS A 47 17.02 15.96 -15.35
CA LYS A 47 16.22 15.47 -16.49
C LYS A 47 14.92 14.83 -16.03
N PHE A 48 14.97 14.00 -14.99
CA PHE A 48 13.76 13.42 -14.41
C PHE A 48 12.82 14.49 -13.87
N HIS A 49 13.33 15.49 -13.14
CA HIS A 49 12.51 16.59 -12.62
C HIS A 49 11.81 17.36 -13.75
N ALA A 50 12.55 17.69 -14.83
CA ALA A 50 11.97 18.34 -16.00
C ALA A 50 10.86 17.52 -16.68
N GLU A 51 11.07 16.22 -16.83
CA GLU A 51 10.04 15.32 -17.36
C GLU A 51 8.85 15.17 -16.41
N ASN A 52 9.11 15.11 -15.10
CA ASN A 52 8.07 15.00 -14.09
C ASN A 52 7.13 16.21 -14.13
N VAL A 53 7.68 17.43 -14.16
CA VAL A 53 6.89 18.65 -14.21
C VAL A 53 6.08 18.72 -15.53
N LYS A 54 6.69 18.44 -16.68
CA LYS A 54 5.99 18.39 -17.98
C LYS A 54 4.88 17.34 -18.00
N LYS A 55 5.11 16.19 -17.35
CA LYS A 55 4.10 15.14 -17.24
C LYS A 55 2.96 15.56 -16.33
N THR A 56 3.26 16.18 -15.20
CA THR A 56 2.25 16.69 -14.27
C THR A 56 1.39 17.76 -14.95
N ASP A 57 1.99 18.70 -15.67
CA ASP A 57 1.28 19.71 -16.49
C ASP A 57 0.31 19.09 -17.50
N ARG A 58 0.71 17.98 -18.11
CA ARG A 58 -0.13 17.25 -19.09
C ARG A 58 -1.22 16.42 -18.43
N ASP A 59 -0.93 15.82 -17.29
CA ASP A 59 -1.85 14.89 -16.63
C ASP A 59 -2.96 15.64 -15.88
N PHE A 60 -2.69 16.83 -15.34
CA PHE A 60 -3.69 17.63 -14.64
C PHE A 60 -4.55 18.45 -15.59
N PRO A 61 -5.89 18.50 -15.37
CA PRO A 61 -6.80 19.31 -16.16
C PRO A 61 -6.54 20.81 -15.92
N ARG A 62 -7.00 21.64 -16.84
CA ARG A 62 -7.03 23.09 -16.63
C ARG A 62 -8.16 23.48 -15.69
N SER A 63 -8.01 24.59 -15.00
CA SER A 63 -9.02 25.11 -14.07
C SER A 63 -10.39 25.31 -14.72
N THR A 64 -10.41 25.59 -16.02
CA THR A 64 -11.65 25.74 -16.83
C THR A 64 -12.38 24.44 -17.12
N ASP A 65 -11.70 23.30 -17.03
CA ASP A 65 -12.22 22.00 -17.48
C ASP A 65 -12.87 21.21 -16.33
N VAL A 66 -12.78 21.72 -15.10
CA VAL A 66 -13.29 21.04 -13.90
C VAL A 66 -14.47 21.79 -13.32
N SER A 67 -15.64 21.14 -13.31
CA SER A 67 -16.82 21.65 -12.63
C SER A 67 -16.88 21.08 -11.21
N LEU A 68 -16.55 21.91 -10.22
CA LEU A 68 -16.63 21.52 -8.82
C LEU A 68 -18.05 21.74 -8.29
N THR A 69 -18.51 20.83 -7.46
CA THR A 69 -19.82 20.92 -6.80
C THR A 69 -19.66 20.70 -5.30
N LEU A 70 -20.34 21.51 -4.50
CA LEU A 70 -20.41 21.30 -3.06
C LEU A 70 -21.29 20.07 -2.79
N THR A 71 -20.70 19.03 -2.22
CA THR A 71 -21.41 17.80 -1.86
C THR A 71 -20.86 17.24 -0.54
N GLU A 72 -21.70 16.57 0.22
CA GLU A 72 -21.27 15.88 1.44
C GLU A 72 -20.46 14.64 1.07
N THR A 73 -19.16 14.63 1.35
CA THR A 73 -18.25 13.55 0.95
C THR A 73 -17.66 12.77 2.11
N ALA A 74 -17.93 13.18 3.36
CA ALA A 74 -17.32 12.57 4.55
C ALA A 74 -17.52 11.05 4.64
N GLY A 75 -18.71 10.55 4.31
CA GLY A 75 -18.98 9.10 4.30
C GLY A 75 -18.18 8.36 3.23
N LEU A 76 -18.05 8.93 2.05
CA LEU A 76 -17.24 8.35 0.96
C LEU A 76 -15.74 8.42 1.28
N GLU A 77 -15.28 9.53 1.84
CA GLU A 77 -13.88 9.72 2.24
C GLU A 77 -13.47 8.71 3.31
N ASN A 78 -14.29 8.56 4.36
CA ASN A 78 -14.06 7.55 5.39
C ASN A 78 -14.00 6.14 4.80
N PHE A 79 -14.96 5.79 3.93
CA PHE A 79 -14.98 4.49 3.26
C PHE A 79 -13.70 4.22 2.44
N LEU A 80 -13.20 5.19 1.69
CA LEU A 80 -12.02 5.03 0.86
C LEU A 80 -10.72 4.93 1.67
N GLN A 81 -10.68 5.58 2.84
CA GLN A 81 -9.53 5.57 3.74
C GLN A 81 -9.56 4.41 4.77
N ASP A 82 -10.68 3.69 4.89
CA ASP A 82 -10.80 2.61 5.87
C ASP A 82 -9.90 1.40 5.53
N GLY A 83 -8.81 1.30 6.27
CA GLY A 83 -7.88 0.17 6.19
C GLY A 83 -8.44 -1.13 6.77
N VAL A 84 -9.46 -1.09 7.65
CA VAL A 84 -10.01 -2.28 8.32
C VAL A 84 -10.70 -3.18 7.32
N LEU A 85 -11.47 -2.62 6.39
CA LEU A 85 -12.11 -3.38 5.31
C LEU A 85 -11.08 -4.13 4.47
N SER A 86 -9.95 -3.49 4.17
CA SER A 86 -8.85 -4.10 3.42
C SER A 86 -8.26 -5.31 4.13
N VAL A 87 -8.07 -5.22 5.45
CA VAL A 87 -7.61 -6.33 6.28
C VAL A 87 -8.64 -7.45 6.33
N CYS A 88 -9.92 -7.14 6.45
CA CYS A 88 -11.00 -8.14 6.43
C CYS A 88 -11.04 -8.93 5.11
N ILE A 89 -10.90 -8.24 3.96
CA ILE A 89 -10.86 -8.90 2.65
C ILE A 89 -9.61 -9.77 2.52
N LEU A 90 -8.46 -9.32 3.01
CA LEU A 90 -7.22 -10.10 3.03
C LEU A 90 -7.38 -11.38 3.87
N LEU A 91 -7.99 -11.28 5.05
CA LEU A 91 -8.28 -12.44 5.90
C LEU A 91 -9.26 -13.41 5.21
N TRP A 92 -10.29 -12.90 4.55
CA TRP A 92 -11.21 -13.71 3.74
C TRP A 92 -10.47 -14.50 2.67
N MET A 93 -9.56 -13.86 1.92
CA MET A 93 -8.75 -14.52 0.92
C MET A 93 -7.79 -15.55 1.51
N LEU A 94 -7.17 -15.26 2.65
CA LEU A 94 -6.29 -16.20 3.36
C LEU A 94 -7.06 -17.46 3.77
N VAL A 95 -8.26 -17.32 4.34
CA VAL A 95 -9.13 -18.46 4.69
C VAL A 95 -9.49 -19.27 3.44
N THR A 96 -9.86 -18.62 2.34
CA THR A 96 -10.17 -19.29 1.08
C THR A 96 -8.99 -20.11 0.57
N VAL A 97 -7.79 -19.54 0.55
CA VAL A 97 -6.56 -20.22 0.13
C VAL A 97 -6.25 -21.42 1.03
N LEU A 98 -6.40 -21.26 2.34
CA LEU A 98 -6.19 -22.36 3.31
C LEU A 98 -7.19 -23.51 3.08
N ARG A 99 -8.46 -23.20 2.84
CA ARG A 99 -9.48 -24.21 2.52
C ARG A 99 -9.17 -24.96 1.23
N LEU A 100 -8.73 -24.27 0.18
CA LEU A 100 -8.33 -24.91 -1.08
C LEU A 100 -7.09 -25.81 -0.94
N THR A 101 -6.30 -25.64 0.10
CA THR A 101 -5.10 -26.44 0.36
C THR A 101 -5.32 -27.56 1.40
N GLU A 102 -6.52 -27.68 1.96
CA GLU A 102 -6.83 -28.67 3.02
C GLU A 102 -6.64 -30.12 2.58
N GLU A 103 -6.87 -30.44 1.30
CA GLU A 103 -6.60 -31.76 0.71
C GLU A 103 -5.15 -32.25 0.91
N ARG A 104 -4.22 -31.33 1.19
CA ARG A 104 -2.83 -31.70 1.44
C ARG A 104 -2.62 -32.41 2.78
N ARG A 105 -3.56 -32.29 3.70
CA ARG A 105 -3.55 -32.98 4.99
C ARG A 105 -3.99 -34.43 4.86
N SER A 106 -4.73 -34.74 3.78
CA SER A 106 -5.26 -36.07 3.52
C SER A 106 -4.48 -36.76 2.41
N SER A 107 -4.43 -38.08 2.43
CA SER A 107 -3.88 -38.92 1.34
C SER A 107 -4.65 -38.80 0.02
N LEU A 108 -5.80 -38.10 0.02
CA LEU A 108 -6.62 -37.81 -1.15
C LEU A 108 -5.86 -37.08 -2.27
N ARG A 109 -4.79 -36.35 -1.93
CA ARG A 109 -3.94 -35.68 -2.93
C ARG A 109 -3.42 -36.63 -3.99
N TYR A 110 -2.98 -37.82 -3.62
CA TYR A 110 -2.45 -38.82 -4.58
C TYR A 110 -3.54 -39.36 -5.51
N LEU A 111 -4.74 -39.58 -4.98
CA LEU A 111 -5.90 -40.01 -5.76
C LEU A 111 -6.35 -38.95 -6.77
N VAL A 112 -6.42 -37.68 -6.33
CA VAL A 112 -6.82 -36.57 -7.18
C VAL A 112 -5.80 -36.33 -8.29
N PHE A 113 -4.49 -36.38 -8.01
CA PHE A 113 -3.43 -36.20 -9.01
C PHE A 113 -3.29 -37.43 -9.96
N GLY A 114 -3.76 -38.58 -9.57
CA GLY A 114 -3.83 -39.79 -10.43
C GLY A 114 -4.91 -39.71 -11.50
N SER A 115 -5.94 -38.85 -11.32
CA SER A 115 -7.03 -38.72 -12.30
C SER A 115 -6.63 -37.82 -13.49
N PRO A 116 -7.10 -38.08 -14.72
CA PRO A 116 -6.79 -37.27 -15.92
C PRO A 116 -7.19 -35.81 -15.77
N ARG A 117 -8.25 -35.52 -15.01
CA ARG A 117 -8.77 -34.17 -14.75
C ARG A 117 -8.28 -33.55 -13.44
N GLY A 118 -7.47 -34.27 -12.65
CA GLY A 118 -7.07 -33.87 -11.31
C GLY A 118 -5.87 -32.87 -11.25
N ARG A 119 -5.26 -32.56 -12.39
CA ARG A 119 -4.08 -31.70 -12.47
C ARG A 119 -4.43 -30.30 -12.97
N THR A 120 -4.25 -30.07 -14.26
CA THR A 120 -4.47 -28.77 -14.92
C THR A 120 -5.92 -28.28 -14.80
N TRP A 121 -6.88 -29.17 -15.00
CA TRP A 121 -8.31 -28.84 -14.90
C TRP A 121 -8.70 -28.39 -13.48
N LEU A 122 -8.22 -29.12 -12.48
CA LEU A 122 -8.45 -28.76 -11.08
C LEU A 122 -7.78 -27.44 -10.73
N ALA A 123 -6.53 -27.22 -11.20
CA ALA A 123 -5.84 -25.95 -10.99
C ALA A 123 -6.60 -24.78 -11.63
N LEU A 124 -7.09 -24.93 -12.86
CA LEU A 124 -7.89 -23.90 -13.53
C LEU A 124 -9.18 -23.59 -12.76
N ARG A 125 -9.88 -24.60 -12.27
CA ARG A 125 -11.07 -24.40 -11.42
C ARG A 125 -10.73 -23.66 -10.13
N ARG A 126 -9.59 -23.97 -9.51
CA ARG A 126 -9.13 -23.26 -8.28
C ARG A 126 -8.78 -21.81 -8.55
N VAL A 127 -8.16 -21.51 -9.68
CA VAL A 127 -7.95 -20.12 -10.14
C VAL A 127 -9.29 -19.39 -10.24
N GLY A 128 -10.30 -20.02 -10.85
CA GLY A 128 -11.65 -19.46 -10.95
C GLY A 128 -12.35 -19.28 -9.58
N ILE A 129 -12.22 -20.27 -8.68
CA ILE A 129 -12.77 -20.18 -7.31
C ILE A 129 -12.12 -19.05 -6.54
N LEU A 130 -10.81 -18.86 -6.64
CA LEU A 130 -10.10 -17.75 -6.02
C LEU A 130 -10.60 -16.41 -6.57
N GLY A 131 -10.80 -16.30 -7.89
CA GLY A 131 -11.34 -15.07 -8.51
C GLY A 131 -12.77 -14.79 -8.07
N LEU A 132 -13.62 -15.80 -8.06
CA LEU A 132 -15.01 -15.66 -7.59
C LEU A 132 -15.05 -15.30 -6.10
N SER A 133 -14.23 -15.92 -5.27
CA SER A 133 -14.12 -15.62 -3.84
C SER A 133 -13.61 -14.20 -3.61
N ALA A 134 -12.63 -13.74 -4.38
CA ALA A 134 -12.15 -12.36 -4.32
C ALA A 134 -13.24 -11.36 -4.70
N ALA A 135 -13.95 -11.62 -5.80
CA ALA A 135 -15.04 -10.75 -6.26
C ALA A 135 -16.18 -10.68 -5.25
N LEU A 136 -16.68 -11.85 -4.79
CA LEU A 136 -17.79 -11.91 -3.83
C LEU A 136 -17.39 -11.36 -2.45
N GLY A 137 -16.21 -11.73 -1.94
CA GLY A 137 -15.72 -11.24 -0.65
C GLY A 137 -15.51 -9.72 -0.66
N THR A 138 -14.90 -9.19 -1.72
CA THR A 138 -14.73 -7.75 -1.88
C THR A 138 -16.08 -7.05 -2.02
N ALA A 139 -16.97 -7.54 -2.87
CA ALA A 139 -18.28 -6.92 -3.07
C ALA A 139 -19.11 -6.91 -1.77
N LEU A 140 -19.14 -8.01 -1.04
CA LEU A 140 -19.88 -8.11 0.23
C LEU A 140 -19.34 -7.14 1.28
N LEU A 141 -18.03 -7.17 1.53
CA LEU A 141 -17.40 -6.36 2.56
C LEU A 141 -17.41 -4.86 2.20
N MET A 142 -17.16 -4.52 0.93
CA MET A 142 -17.24 -3.13 0.46
C MET A 142 -18.68 -2.60 0.51
N LEU A 143 -19.68 -3.40 0.12
CA LEU A 143 -21.08 -3.00 0.26
C LEU A 143 -21.45 -2.78 1.74
N THR A 144 -20.99 -3.65 2.64
CA THR A 144 -21.22 -3.47 4.08
C THR A 144 -20.58 -2.18 4.59
N GLY A 145 -19.33 -1.89 4.23
CA GLY A 145 -18.65 -0.63 4.57
C GLY A 145 -19.41 0.58 4.03
N LEU A 146 -19.74 0.58 2.75
CA LEU A 146 -20.52 1.66 2.11
C LEU A 146 -21.86 1.94 2.81
N VAL A 147 -22.59 0.88 3.14
CA VAL A 147 -23.87 1.03 3.88
C VAL A 147 -23.62 1.58 5.27
N THR A 148 -22.60 1.08 5.98
CA THR A 148 -22.28 1.54 7.34
C THR A 148 -21.90 3.03 7.32
N ASP A 149 -20.98 3.43 6.42
CA ASP A 149 -20.54 4.82 6.35
C ASP A 149 -21.65 5.75 5.88
N SER A 150 -22.48 5.30 4.92
CA SER A 150 -23.67 6.06 4.51
C SER A 150 -24.65 6.30 5.66
N LEU A 151 -24.84 5.32 6.55
CA LEU A 151 -25.71 5.46 7.71
C LEU A 151 -25.10 6.34 8.82
N LEU A 152 -23.78 6.24 9.03
CA LEU A 152 -23.08 7.00 10.07
C LEU A 152 -22.91 8.48 9.71
N TYR A 153 -22.65 8.78 8.44
CA TYR A 153 -22.36 10.13 7.95
C TYR A 153 -23.55 10.80 7.25
N GLY A 154 -24.74 10.15 7.24
CA GLY A 154 -25.95 10.73 6.65
C GLY A 154 -26.02 10.69 5.12
N GLY A 155 -25.16 9.89 4.48
CA GLY A 155 -25.13 9.70 3.04
C GLY A 155 -23.73 9.55 2.46
N LEU A 156 -23.65 9.40 1.15
CA LEU A 156 -22.38 9.34 0.38
C LEU A 156 -22.21 10.59 -0.50
N GLY A 157 -23.12 11.55 -0.38
CA GLY A 157 -23.14 12.74 -1.21
C GLY A 157 -23.60 12.49 -2.65
N ASP A 158 -23.40 13.49 -3.51
CA ASP A 158 -23.69 13.36 -4.94
C ASP A 158 -22.57 12.64 -5.69
N LEU A 159 -22.78 11.36 -5.93
CA LEU A 159 -21.82 10.51 -6.65
C LEU A 159 -21.66 10.87 -8.13
N SER A 160 -22.48 11.79 -8.67
CA SER A 160 -22.33 12.31 -10.05
C SER A 160 -21.33 13.49 -10.11
N ALA A 161 -20.98 14.07 -8.98
CA ALA A 161 -19.98 15.12 -8.87
C ALA A 161 -18.60 14.66 -9.37
N ALA A 162 -17.80 15.64 -9.84
CA ALA A 162 -16.40 15.38 -10.17
C ALA A 162 -15.64 14.90 -8.93
N ALA A 163 -14.71 13.94 -9.09
CA ALA A 163 -13.92 13.43 -7.97
C ALA A 163 -13.20 14.55 -7.21
N GLN A 164 -12.69 15.54 -7.92
CA GLN A 164 -12.01 16.71 -7.39
C GLN A 164 -12.89 17.62 -6.51
N SER A 165 -14.18 17.35 -6.42
CA SER A 165 -15.07 18.04 -5.47
C SER A 165 -14.84 17.62 -4.01
N SER A 166 -14.12 16.53 -3.76
CA SER A 166 -13.69 16.07 -2.45
C SER A 166 -12.19 16.32 -2.24
N GLU A 167 -11.82 16.79 -1.07
CA GLU A 167 -10.44 17.17 -0.71
C GLU A 167 -9.43 16.02 -0.86
N ILE A 168 -9.85 14.77 -0.57
CA ILE A 168 -8.97 13.60 -0.71
C ILE A 168 -8.51 13.36 -2.16
N PHE A 169 -9.23 13.92 -3.14
CA PHE A 169 -8.88 13.84 -4.56
C PHE A 169 -8.23 15.11 -5.11
N GLN A 170 -7.74 16.02 -4.26
CA GLN A 170 -7.01 17.21 -4.68
C GLN A 170 -5.89 16.88 -5.68
N ASN A 171 -5.14 15.83 -5.40
CA ASN A 171 -4.02 15.36 -6.22
C ASN A 171 -4.43 14.30 -7.27
N PHE A 172 -5.70 14.21 -7.63
CA PHE A 172 -6.20 13.22 -8.58
C PHE A 172 -6.43 13.87 -9.94
N PRO A 173 -5.59 13.55 -10.96
CA PRO A 173 -5.61 14.29 -12.22
C PRO A 173 -6.70 13.85 -13.20
N TYR A 174 -7.39 12.75 -12.93
CA TYR A 174 -8.31 12.16 -13.91
C TYR A 174 -9.72 12.78 -13.81
N PRO A 175 -10.35 13.17 -14.94
CA PRO A 175 -11.69 13.74 -14.96
C PRO A 175 -12.76 12.66 -14.79
N LEU A 176 -12.80 12.05 -13.61
CA LEU A 176 -13.76 11.01 -13.25
C LEU A 176 -14.79 11.53 -12.26
N THR A 177 -16.01 10.98 -12.30
CA THR A 177 -17.00 11.21 -11.25
C THR A 177 -16.72 10.35 -10.03
N LEU A 178 -17.20 10.75 -8.85
CA LEU A 178 -17.06 9.98 -7.59
C LEU A 178 -17.58 8.55 -7.76
N ARG A 179 -18.67 8.35 -8.50
CA ARG A 179 -19.22 7.03 -8.83
C ARG A 179 -18.25 6.19 -9.65
N GLN A 180 -17.60 6.77 -10.65
CA GLN A 180 -16.63 6.05 -11.48
C GLN A 180 -15.40 5.65 -10.69
N VAL A 181 -14.91 6.55 -9.84
CA VAL A 181 -13.79 6.26 -8.92
C VAL A 181 -14.15 5.13 -7.96
N LEU A 182 -15.34 5.16 -7.36
CA LEU A 182 -15.82 4.11 -6.46
C LEU A 182 -15.86 2.73 -7.16
N TRP A 183 -16.41 2.66 -8.39
CA TRP A 183 -16.43 1.42 -9.15
C TRP A 183 -15.02 0.93 -9.53
N ALA A 184 -14.15 1.84 -9.97
CA ALA A 184 -12.76 1.52 -10.28
C ALA A 184 -12.03 1.00 -9.03
N TYR A 185 -12.23 1.65 -7.88
CA TYR A 185 -11.68 1.24 -6.60
C TYR A 185 -12.09 -0.19 -6.22
N CYS A 186 -13.40 -0.48 -6.23
CA CYS A 186 -13.91 -1.82 -5.90
C CYS A 186 -13.39 -2.88 -6.88
N LEU A 187 -13.35 -2.60 -8.18
CA LEU A 187 -12.86 -3.51 -9.21
C LEU A 187 -11.36 -3.81 -9.02
N LEU A 188 -10.53 -2.77 -8.90
CA LEU A 188 -9.09 -2.92 -8.70
C LEU A 188 -8.78 -3.66 -7.40
N LYS A 189 -9.55 -3.39 -6.33
CA LYS A 189 -9.46 -4.11 -5.07
C LYS A 189 -9.73 -5.61 -5.23
N ALA A 190 -10.82 -5.97 -5.91
CA ALA A 190 -11.16 -7.36 -6.18
C ALA A 190 -10.08 -8.09 -6.99
N LEU A 191 -9.57 -7.45 -8.05
CA LEU A 191 -8.50 -8.00 -8.89
C LEU A 191 -7.19 -8.13 -8.12
N GLY A 192 -6.82 -7.14 -7.33
CA GLY A 192 -5.63 -7.18 -6.47
C GLY A 192 -5.71 -8.27 -5.41
N MET A 193 -6.88 -8.45 -4.79
CA MET A 193 -7.11 -9.54 -3.84
C MET A 193 -7.10 -10.91 -4.52
N TRP A 194 -7.56 -11.01 -5.76
CA TRP A 194 -7.41 -12.22 -6.57
C TRP A 194 -5.93 -12.54 -6.82
N LEU A 195 -5.14 -11.55 -7.24
CA LEU A 195 -3.70 -11.71 -7.41
C LEU A 195 -3.02 -12.17 -6.12
N MET A 196 -3.33 -11.52 -4.99
CA MET A 196 -2.83 -11.91 -3.67
C MET A 196 -3.16 -13.39 -3.36
N GLY A 197 -4.42 -13.78 -3.57
CA GLY A 197 -4.87 -15.16 -3.38
C GLY A 197 -4.11 -16.16 -4.26
N LEU A 198 -3.86 -15.83 -5.53
CA LEU A 198 -3.10 -16.66 -6.47
C LEU A 198 -1.64 -16.82 -6.02
N LEU A 199 -0.99 -15.74 -5.60
CA LEU A 199 0.40 -15.79 -5.13
C LEU A 199 0.53 -16.61 -3.85
N LEU A 200 -0.35 -16.40 -2.88
CA LEU A 200 -0.38 -17.20 -1.66
C LEU A 200 -0.64 -18.68 -1.97
N TRP A 201 -1.58 -18.97 -2.85
CA TRP A 201 -1.86 -20.34 -3.27
C TRP A 201 -0.67 -20.98 -4.01
N LEU A 202 0.02 -20.22 -4.86
CA LEU A 202 1.24 -20.67 -5.55
C LEU A 202 2.36 -20.99 -4.55
N ILE A 203 2.63 -20.12 -3.57
CA ILE A 203 3.60 -20.37 -2.50
C ILE A 203 3.26 -21.65 -1.74
N LEU A 204 1.99 -21.81 -1.38
CA LEU A 204 1.53 -23.01 -0.71
C LEU A 204 1.70 -24.26 -1.59
N GLN A 205 1.61 -24.17 -2.92
CA GLN A 205 1.84 -25.30 -3.83
C GLN A 205 3.32 -25.67 -3.97
N LEU A 206 4.21 -24.68 -4.00
CA LEU A 206 5.64 -24.87 -4.19
C LEU A 206 6.30 -25.61 -3.01
N ILE A 207 5.79 -25.43 -1.80
CA ILE A 207 6.38 -25.95 -0.58
C ILE A 207 5.59 -27.20 -0.10
N HIS A 208 6.27 -28.35 0.05
CA HIS A 208 5.65 -29.62 0.37
C HIS A 208 5.01 -29.67 1.76
N HIS A 209 5.72 -29.16 2.77
CA HIS A 209 5.25 -29.15 4.15
C HIS A 209 4.33 -27.96 4.39
N LEU A 210 3.08 -28.21 4.77
CA LEU A 210 2.08 -27.16 4.98
C LEU A 210 2.56 -26.11 6.00
N GLN A 211 3.18 -26.52 7.10
CA GLN A 211 3.70 -25.59 8.12
C GLN A 211 4.79 -24.65 7.56
N THR A 212 5.75 -25.21 6.81
CA THR A 212 6.79 -24.41 6.17
C THR A 212 6.20 -23.48 5.10
N ALA A 213 5.19 -23.96 4.36
CA ALA A 213 4.48 -23.17 3.36
C ALA A 213 3.73 -21.98 4.00
N MET A 214 3.09 -22.19 5.16
CA MET A 214 2.44 -21.10 5.90
C MET A 214 3.44 -20.06 6.41
N VAL A 215 4.61 -20.51 6.91
CA VAL A 215 5.68 -19.60 7.32
C VAL A 215 6.21 -18.80 6.12
N ALA A 216 6.41 -19.45 4.98
CA ALA A 216 6.85 -18.76 3.75
C ALA A 216 5.80 -17.76 3.24
N ALA A 217 4.51 -18.10 3.30
CA ALA A 217 3.43 -17.19 2.95
C ALA A 217 3.36 -15.98 3.90
N ALA A 218 3.52 -16.21 5.20
CA ALA A 218 3.58 -15.13 6.18
C ALA A 218 4.82 -14.24 5.97
N ALA A 219 5.99 -14.83 5.68
CA ALA A 219 7.20 -14.08 5.36
C ALA A 219 7.05 -13.26 4.06
N PHE A 220 6.42 -13.82 3.04
CA PHE A 220 6.09 -13.11 1.81
C PHE A 220 5.19 -11.89 2.11
N LEU A 221 4.10 -12.08 2.84
CA LEU A 221 3.21 -10.98 3.23
C LEU A 221 3.95 -9.91 4.06
N ALA A 222 4.82 -10.31 4.97
CA ALA A 222 5.61 -9.39 5.78
C ALA A 222 6.59 -8.56 4.92
N VAL A 223 7.28 -9.18 3.96
CA VAL A 223 8.20 -8.49 3.03
C VAL A 223 7.43 -7.52 2.15
N GLU A 224 6.35 -7.97 1.50
CA GLU A 224 5.51 -7.13 0.65
C GLU A 224 4.93 -5.94 1.41
N TYR A 225 4.41 -6.18 2.63
CA TYR A 225 3.92 -5.11 3.50
C TYR A 225 5.03 -4.14 3.90
N SER A 226 6.22 -4.65 4.21
CA SER A 226 7.37 -3.79 4.58
C SER A 226 7.80 -2.89 3.42
N LEU A 227 7.86 -3.43 2.21
CA LEU A 227 8.18 -2.64 1.01
C LEU A 227 7.10 -1.57 0.73
N PHE A 228 5.83 -1.91 0.96
CA PHE A 228 4.73 -0.96 0.79
C PHE A 228 4.71 0.13 1.85
N ALA A 229 4.96 -0.23 3.13
CA ALA A 229 4.77 0.68 4.26
C ALA A 229 5.99 1.57 4.56
N PHE A 230 7.21 1.06 4.30
CA PHE A 230 8.44 1.71 4.77
C PHE A 230 9.29 2.32 3.66
N VAL A 231 8.99 2.10 2.38
CA VAL A 231 9.72 2.77 1.29
C VAL A 231 9.17 4.19 1.13
N PRO A 232 9.97 5.24 1.45
CA PRO A 232 9.54 6.62 1.28
C PRO A 232 9.45 7.03 -0.19
N ASP A 233 8.62 8.01 -0.49
CA ASP A 233 8.36 8.49 -1.85
C ASP A 233 9.58 9.17 -2.49
N SER A 234 10.54 9.63 -1.68
CA SER A 234 11.77 10.29 -2.12
C SER A 234 12.89 9.36 -2.58
N TYR A 235 12.78 8.05 -2.35
CA TYR A 235 13.86 7.11 -2.71
C TYR A 235 13.79 6.63 -4.15
N ALA A 236 14.96 6.38 -4.75
CA ALA A 236 15.06 5.79 -6.09
C ALA A 236 14.36 4.42 -6.23
N ILE A 237 14.16 3.72 -5.11
CA ILE A 237 13.50 2.40 -5.05
C ILE A 237 11.98 2.50 -4.86
N VAL A 238 11.39 3.69 -4.91
CA VAL A 238 9.94 3.89 -4.75
C VAL A 238 9.11 3.05 -5.73
N ALA A 239 9.66 2.70 -6.88
CA ALA A 239 9.03 1.80 -7.85
C ALA A 239 8.64 0.45 -7.23
N LEU A 240 9.41 -0.07 -6.25
CA LEU A 240 9.09 -1.33 -5.56
C LEU A 240 7.80 -1.24 -4.74
N ARG A 241 7.44 -0.05 -4.26
CA ARG A 241 6.17 0.18 -3.57
C ARG A 241 4.99 0.03 -4.53
N TYR A 242 5.10 0.52 -5.77
CA TYR A 242 4.04 0.46 -6.76
C TYR A 242 3.95 -0.89 -7.50
N ILE A 243 5.07 -1.62 -7.63
CA ILE A 243 5.11 -2.99 -8.17
C ILE A 243 4.83 -4.03 -7.07
N ASN A 244 4.10 -3.65 -6.05
CA ASN A 244 3.84 -4.45 -4.86
C ASN A 244 2.36 -4.85 -4.81
N VAL A 245 2.07 -6.06 -4.35
CA VAL A 245 0.68 -6.54 -4.25
C VAL A 245 -0.11 -5.79 -3.18
N PHE A 246 0.56 -5.29 -2.13
CA PHE A 246 -0.07 -4.46 -1.11
C PHE A 246 -0.53 -3.09 -1.61
N SER A 247 -0.05 -2.63 -2.78
CA SER A 247 -0.60 -1.43 -3.44
C SER A 247 -2.09 -1.56 -3.77
N PHE A 248 -2.60 -2.79 -3.93
CA PHE A 248 -4.01 -3.07 -4.12
C PHE A 248 -4.76 -3.39 -2.82
N VAL A 249 -4.03 -3.57 -1.72
CA VAL A 249 -4.60 -3.72 -0.37
C VAL A 249 -4.77 -2.34 0.27
N GLY A 250 -3.71 -1.53 0.29
CA GLY A 250 -3.71 -0.14 0.75
C GLY A 250 -3.87 0.83 -0.42
N MET A 251 -5.00 0.77 -1.10
CA MET A 251 -5.26 1.52 -2.33
C MET A 251 -5.29 3.03 -2.10
N GLU A 252 -5.68 3.48 -0.91
CA GLU A 252 -5.70 4.87 -0.51
C GLU A 252 -4.33 5.55 -0.72
N LYS A 253 -3.24 4.89 -0.34
CA LYS A 253 -1.88 5.41 -0.50
C LYS A 253 -1.36 5.38 -1.95
N THR A 254 -1.95 4.52 -2.79
CA THR A 254 -1.47 4.30 -4.16
C THR A 254 -2.24 5.11 -5.18
N PHE A 255 -3.56 5.23 -5.01
CA PHE A 255 -4.46 5.78 -6.02
C PHE A 255 -5.00 7.18 -5.69
N LEU A 256 -5.05 7.57 -4.40
CA LEU A 256 -5.48 8.91 -4.00
C LEU A 256 -4.36 9.96 -4.13
N HIS A 257 -3.09 9.53 -4.14
CA HIS A 257 -1.94 10.43 -4.26
C HIS A 257 -1.30 10.32 -5.64
N TYR A 258 -1.21 11.46 -6.33
CA TYR A 258 -0.47 11.53 -7.59
C TYR A 258 1.03 11.55 -7.31
N LEU A 259 1.73 10.52 -7.78
CA LEU A 259 3.18 10.46 -7.71
C LEU A 259 3.74 9.89 -9.01
N ASN A 260 4.65 10.62 -9.64
CA ASN A 260 5.43 10.11 -10.74
C ASN A 260 6.73 9.50 -10.22
N ILE A 261 7.00 8.28 -10.61
CA ILE A 261 8.20 7.54 -10.26
C ILE A 261 9.21 7.57 -11.43
N ASN A 262 10.48 7.57 -11.07
CA ASN A 262 11.54 7.47 -12.06
C ASN A 262 11.71 6.00 -12.50
N LEU A 263 11.20 5.67 -13.68
CA LEU A 263 11.39 4.35 -14.26
C LEU A 263 12.37 4.48 -15.44
N LEU A 264 13.62 4.08 -15.20
CA LEU A 264 14.68 4.13 -16.21
C LEU A 264 14.87 5.52 -16.87
N GLY A 265 14.75 6.58 -16.07
CA GLY A 265 14.92 7.96 -16.53
C GLY A 265 13.65 8.63 -17.06
N ARG A 266 12.51 7.94 -17.09
CA ARG A 266 11.21 8.47 -17.49
C ARG A 266 10.29 8.66 -16.30
N ALA A 267 9.51 9.73 -16.32
CA ALA A 267 8.47 9.97 -15.34
C ALA A 267 7.22 9.13 -15.67
N VAL A 268 6.91 8.14 -14.83
CA VAL A 268 5.73 7.26 -14.98
C VAL A 268 4.84 7.41 -13.76
N ASN A 269 3.56 7.63 -13.96
CA ASN A 269 2.61 7.68 -12.84
C ASN A 269 2.52 6.32 -12.16
N GLY A 270 2.74 6.28 -10.84
CA GLY A 270 2.79 5.04 -10.06
C GLY A 270 1.46 4.28 -10.05
N ALA A 271 0.32 4.97 -9.92
CA ALA A 271 -0.99 4.36 -9.97
C ALA A 271 -1.30 3.76 -11.34
N MET A 272 -0.93 4.47 -12.42
CA MET A 272 -1.10 3.97 -13.79
C MET A 272 -0.22 2.74 -14.05
N LEU A 273 1.03 2.75 -13.59
CA LEU A 273 1.93 1.59 -13.68
C LEU A 273 1.35 0.38 -12.96
N CYS A 274 0.90 0.58 -11.72
CA CYS A 274 0.29 -0.45 -10.88
C CYS A 274 -0.93 -1.07 -11.59
N THR A 275 -1.84 -0.22 -12.09
CA THR A 275 -3.05 -0.66 -12.81
C THR A 275 -2.72 -1.43 -14.10
N ALA A 276 -1.72 -0.98 -14.87
CA ALA A 276 -1.30 -1.65 -16.10
C ALA A 276 -0.61 -2.99 -15.85
N LEU A 277 0.14 -3.11 -14.75
CA LEU A 277 0.83 -4.36 -14.38
C LEU A 277 -0.13 -5.42 -13.82
N LEU A 278 -1.23 -5.03 -13.20
CA LEU A 278 -2.16 -5.95 -12.54
C LEU A 278 -2.66 -7.08 -13.45
N PRO A 279 -3.21 -6.85 -14.64
CA PRO A 279 -3.67 -7.92 -15.52
C PRO A 279 -2.53 -8.83 -15.98
N VAL A 280 -1.34 -8.27 -16.21
CA VAL A 280 -0.15 -9.04 -16.59
C VAL A 280 0.27 -9.97 -15.46
N LEU A 281 0.35 -9.47 -14.24
CA LEU A 281 0.70 -10.26 -13.07
C LEU A 281 -0.36 -11.32 -12.76
N LEU A 282 -1.65 -11.01 -12.93
CA LEU A 282 -2.74 -11.99 -12.79
C LEU A 282 -2.59 -13.15 -13.77
N VAL A 283 -2.36 -12.84 -15.05
CA VAL A 283 -2.19 -13.87 -16.08
C VAL A 283 -0.95 -14.71 -15.79
N LEU A 284 0.18 -14.07 -15.43
CA LEU A 284 1.42 -14.79 -15.11
C LEU A 284 1.26 -15.68 -13.88
N ALA A 285 0.62 -15.19 -12.81
CA ALA A 285 0.39 -15.95 -11.59
C ALA A 285 -0.56 -17.13 -11.85
N ALA A 286 -1.65 -16.91 -12.58
CA ALA A 286 -2.60 -17.96 -12.94
C ALA A 286 -1.96 -19.01 -13.84
N ALA A 287 -1.28 -18.59 -14.91
CA ALA A 287 -0.58 -19.49 -15.82
C ALA A 287 0.52 -20.28 -15.09
N GLY A 288 1.33 -19.60 -14.28
CA GLY A 288 2.37 -20.26 -13.47
C GLY A 288 1.79 -21.32 -12.53
N ALA A 289 0.68 -21.03 -11.86
CA ALA A 289 0.01 -21.98 -10.98
C ALA A 289 -0.56 -23.19 -11.73
N VAL A 290 -1.17 -22.98 -12.91
CA VAL A 290 -1.74 -24.05 -13.75
C VAL A 290 -0.62 -24.90 -14.36
N VAL A 291 0.41 -24.30 -14.91
CA VAL A 291 1.57 -24.99 -15.48
C VAL A 291 2.29 -25.81 -14.41
N TYR A 292 2.52 -25.22 -13.23
CA TYR A 292 3.13 -25.94 -12.13
C TYR A 292 2.29 -27.17 -11.71
N ALA A 293 0.96 -27.02 -11.57
CA ALA A 293 0.08 -28.13 -11.23
C ALA A 293 0.07 -29.23 -12.30
N GLY A 294 0.18 -28.85 -13.57
CA GLY A 294 0.21 -29.79 -14.69
C GLY A 294 1.48 -30.63 -14.77
N HIS A 295 2.64 -30.02 -14.52
CA HIS A 295 3.96 -30.67 -14.65
C HIS A 295 4.45 -31.30 -13.35
N HIS A 296 3.97 -30.80 -12.21
CA HIS A 296 4.44 -31.28 -10.92
C HIS A 296 3.89 -32.68 -10.61
N ARG A 297 4.76 -33.67 -10.65
CA ARG A 297 4.45 -35.02 -10.15
C ARG A 297 4.73 -35.04 -8.66
N PRO A 298 3.80 -35.52 -7.80
CA PRO A 298 4.05 -35.68 -6.36
C PRO A 298 4.95 -36.90 -6.12
N ILE A 299 6.14 -36.90 -6.73
CA ILE A 299 7.15 -37.89 -6.45
C ILE A 299 7.82 -37.48 -5.15
N ALA A 300 8.11 -38.44 -4.28
CA ALA A 300 8.85 -38.28 -3.02
C ALA A 300 10.32 -37.86 -3.24
N GLY A 301 10.55 -36.81 -4.01
CA GLY A 301 11.86 -36.24 -4.30
C GLY A 301 12.05 -34.93 -3.54
N ALA A 302 13.27 -34.67 -3.10
CA ALA A 302 13.62 -33.45 -2.39
C ALA A 302 13.43 -32.22 -3.28
N ASN A 303 12.54 -31.31 -2.91
CA ASN A 303 12.35 -30.03 -3.56
C ASN A 303 13.57 -29.13 -3.40
N LEU A 304 13.66 -28.07 -4.24
CA LEU A 304 14.73 -27.04 -4.17
C LEU A 304 14.92 -26.53 -2.74
N PHE A 305 13.86 -26.27 -2.00
CA PHE A 305 13.91 -25.86 -0.59
C PHE A 305 14.43 -26.97 0.33
N GLN A 306 14.10 -28.21 0.09
CA GLN A 306 14.67 -29.35 0.85
C GLN A 306 16.13 -29.54 0.53
N ARG A 307 16.57 -29.35 -0.72
CA ARG A 307 17.99 -29.36 -1.11
C ARG A 307 18.76 -28.20 -0.49
N LEU A 308 18.16 -27.00 -0.46
CA LEU A 308 18.75 -25.83 0.22
C LEU A 308 18.80 -26.04 1.73
N ALA A 309 17.72 -26.50 2.34
CA ALA A 309 17.67 -26.85 3.76
C ALA A 309 18.64 -27.97 4.11
N ALA A 310 18.81 -28.98 3.25
CA ALA A 310 19.81 -30.02 3.42
C ALA A 310 21.25 -29.49 3.33
N ARG A 311 21.50 -28.50 2.47
CA ARG A 311 22.82 -27.81 2.41
C ARG A 311 23.09 -26.95 3.65
N LEU A 312 22.06 -26.33 4.22
CA LEU A 312 22.18 -25.51 5.43
C LEU A 312 22.17 -26.33 6.72
N ARG A 313 21.60 -27.55 6.68
CA ARG A 313 21.52 -28.46 7.83
C ARG A 313 22.86 -28.71 8.54
N PRO A 314 24.01 -28.94 7.86
CA PRO A 314 25.30 -29.16 8.54
C PRO A 314 25.79 -27.90 9.27
N VAL A 315 25.47 -26.70 8.80
CA VAL A 315 25.83 -25.47 9.50
C VAL A 315 25.02 -25.35 10.81
N PHE A 316 23.73 -25.64 10.76
CA PHE A 316 22.85 -25.61 11.94
C PHE A 316 23.07 -26.80 12.88
N SER A 317 23.48 -27.96 12.38
CA SER A 317 23.78 -29.13 13.23
C SER A 317 25.07 -28.96 14.03
N ARG A 318 26.10 -28.32 13.47
CA ARG A 318 27.35 -28.00 14.19
C ARG A 318 27.10 -27.01 15.34
N ALA A 319 26.22 -26.04 15.13
CA ALA A 319 25.77 -25.11 16.19
C ALA A 319 24.93 -25.81 17.27
N SER A 320 24.24 -26.91 16.93
CA SER A 320 23.35 -27.64 17.86
C SER A 320 24.07 -28.65 18.74
N GLY A 321 25.23 -29.14 18.32
CA GLY A 321 25.98 -30.19 19.04
C GLY A 321 26.66 -29.75 20.36
N ARG A 322 26.62 -28.44 20.66
CA ARG A 322 27.20 -27.85 21.89
C ARG A 322 26.18 -27.20 22.80
N LEU A 323 24.88 -27.47 22.59
CA LEU A 323 23.83 -26.82 23.37
C LEU A 323 23.71 -27.49 24.76
N THR A 324 23.70 -26.66 25.79
CA THR A 324 23.28 -27.04 27.14
C THR A 324 21.79 -27.37 27.15
N LEU A 325 21.28 -28.04 28.19
CA LEU A 325 19.86 -28.38 28.34
C LEU A 325 18.98 -27.14 28.19
N THR A 326 19.36 -26.01 28.79
CA THR A 326 18.70 -24.73 28.70
C THR A 326 18.68 -24.18 27.24
N GLY A 327 19.81 -24.32 26.54
CA GLY A 327 19.92 -23.94 25.14
C GLY A 327 19.04 -24.79 24.21
N PHE A 328 18.83 -26.07 24.56
CA PHE A 328 17.94 -26.96 23.83
C PHE A 328 16.45 -26.56 24.03
N GLU A 329 16.04 -26.25 25.26
CA GLU A 329 14.71 -25.76 25.55
C GLU A 329 14.44 -24.40 24.86
N PHE A 330 15.41 -23.48 24.87
CA PHE A 330 15.31 -22.22 24.17
C PHE A 330 15.16 -22.42 22.65
N LYS A 331 15.93 -23.34 22.06
CA LYS A 331 15.82 -23.74 20.66
C LYS A 331 14.43 -24.34 20.35
N LYS A 332 13.88 -25.13 21.27
CA LYS A 332 12.55 -25.72 21.15
C LYS A 332 11.49 -24.64 21.12
N ILE A 333 11.53 -23.64 22.00
CA ILE A 333 10.61 -22.52 22.05
C ILE A 333 10.72 -21.68 20.77
N LEU A 334 11.94 -21.27 20.39
CA LEU A 334 12.15 -20.40 19.25
C LEU A 334 11.85 -21.08 17.91
N TRP A 335 12.26 -22.34 17.74
CA TRP A 335 12.20 -23.00 16.44
C TRP A 335 10.99 -23.93 16.28
N TYR A 336 10.75 -24.82 17.26
CA TYR A 336 9.65 -25.79 17.17
C TYR A 336 8.30 -25.15 17.49
N HIS A 337 8.22 -24.28 18.49
CA HIS A 337 7.02 -23.54 18.84
C HIS A 337 6.87 -22.22 18.10
N LYS A 338 7.73 -21.95 17.08
CA LYS A 338 7.66 -20.76 16.22
C LYS A 338 7.80 -19.43 16.99
N GLY A 339 8.40 -19.45 18.17
CA GLY A 339 8.66 -18.26 18.97
C GLY A 339 9.49 -17.21 18.22
N LEU A 340 10.40 -17.65 17.33
CA LEU A 340 11.16 -16.75 16.46
C LEU A 340 10.25 -15.94 15.53
N LEU A 341 9.20 -16.56 14.99
CA LEU A 341 8.24 -15.88 14.12
C LEU A 341 7.42 -14.84 14.91
N VAL A 342 6.99 -15.19 16.12
CA VAL A 342 6.29 -14.26 17.01
C VAL A 342 7.20 -13.10 17.39
N LEU A 343 8.47 -13.37 17.71
CA LEU A 343 9.48 -12.35 18.03
C LEU A 343 9.74 -11.43 16.83
N LEU A 344 9.78 -11.97 15.63
CA LEU A 344 10.02 -11.20 14.40
C LEU A 344 8.81 -10.30 14.07
N VAL A 345 7.60 -10.83 14.21
CA VAL A 345 6.36 -10.04 14.06
C VAL A 345 6.29 -8.94 15.13
N PHE A 346 6.62 -9.27 16.37
CA PHE A 346 6.66 -8.31 17.47
C PHE A 346 7.74 -7.23 17.26
N ALA A 347 8.94 -7.63 16.81
CA ALA A 347 10.01 -6.69 16.50
C ALA A 347 9.63 -5.75 15.34
N LEU A 348 8.99 -6.27 14.29
CA LEU A 348 8.47 -5.46 13.19
C LEU A 348 7.39 -4.48 13.68
N TRP A 349 6.51 -4.96 14.57
CA TRP A 349 5.48 -4.10 15.16
C TRP A 349 6.09 -3.01 16.05
N CYS A 350 7.05 -3.35 16.91
CA CYS A 350 7.79 -2.38 17.71
C CYS A 350 8.57 -1.39 16.85
N PHE A 351 9.24 -1.87 15.80
CA PHE A 351 9.93 -1.00 14.85
C PHE A 351 8.98 -0.03 14.16
N ARG A 352 7.80 -0.52 13.73
CA ARG A 352 6.77 0.35 13.17
C ARG A 352 6.25 1.36 14.19
N ALA A 353 5.99 0.95 15.42
CA ALA A 353 5.54 1.83 16.49
C ALA A 353 6.58 2.91 16.82
N ALA A 354 7.86 2.55 16.78
CA ALA A 354 8.96 3.49 17.00
C ALA A 354 9.25 4.38 15.77
N ALA A 355 9.01 3.87 14.56
CA ALA A 355 9.19 4.60 13.31
C ALA A 355 7.95 5.39 12.89
N ALA A 356 6.78 5.13 13.50
CA ALA A 356 5.62 6.00 13.32
C ALA A 356 5.98 7.35 13.98
N PRO A 357 5.95 8.45 13.23
CA PRO A 357 6.12 9.77 13.84
C PRO A 357 5.05 9.90 14.91
N THR A 358 5.47 10.01 16.16
CA THR A 358 4.61 10.17 17.33
C THR A 358 3.98 11.55 17.42
N ALA A 359 4.39 12.45 16.53
CA ALA A 359 3.75 13.70 16.18
C ALA A 359 3.94 13.90 14.67
N ASP A 360 3.01 14.54 14.00
CA ASP A 360 3.30 15.25 12.78
C ASP A 360 4.47 16.20 13.11
N VAL A 361 5.69 15.78 12.79
CA VAL A 361 6.83 16.68 12.77
C VAL A 361 6.56 17.58 11.57
N SER A 362 5.66 18.53 11.76
CA SER A 362 5.42 19.58 10.79
C SER A 362 6.72 20.39 10.64
N LEU A 363 6.91 21.01 9.49
CA LEU A 363 7.97 22.00 9.31
C LEU A 363 7.97 23.02 10.47
N TYR A 364 6.79 23.27 11.03
CA TYR A 364 6.56 24.10 12.19
C TYR A 364 7.29 23.59 13.46
N ASP A 365 7.32 22.27 13.69
CA ASP A 365 8.01 21.69 14.86
C ASP A 365 9.53 21.71 14.70
N THR A 366 10.06 21.53 13.48
CA THR A 366 11.49 21.65 13.20
C THR A 366 11.96 23.10 13.31
N ASP A 367 11.18 24.07 12.84
CA ASP A 367 11.48 25.48 12.94
C ASP A 367 11.33 25.96 14.40
N THR A 368 10.32 25.48 15.12
CA THR A 368 10.13 25.74 16.54
C THR A 368 11.28 25.18 17.37
N ALA A 369 11.73 23.96 17.07
CA ALA A 369 12.87 23.33 17.75
C ALA A 369 14.19 24.08 17.42
N ALA A 370 14.38 24.50 16.17
CA ALA A 370 15.53 25.31 15.77
C ALA A 370 15.54 26.65 16.51
N PHE A 371 14.39 27.31 16.57
CA PHE A 371 14.19 28.56 17.29
C PHE A 371 14.42 28.42 18.81
N GLN A 372 13.90 27.36 19.42
CA GLN A 372 14.13 27.04 20.83
C GLN A 372 15.62 26.77 21.12
N ASN A 373 16.32 26.06 20.23
CA ASN A 373 17.74 25.77 20.37
C ASN A 373 18.62 27.04 20.23
N GLU A 374 18.23 28.00 19.40
CA GLU A 374 18.93 29.26 19.21
C GLU A 374 18.91 30.12 20.49
N PHE A 375 17.82 30.03 21.27
CA PHE A 375 17.62 30.81 22.49
C PHE A 375 17.74 30.00 23.78
N GLN A 376 18.36 28.80 23.73
CA GLN A 376 18.62 27.98 24.93
C GLN A 376 19.56 28.71 25.88
N GLY A 377 19.08 29.01 27.10
CA GLY A 377 19.89 29.60 28.15
C GLY A 377 19.05 30.25 29.27
N PRO A 378 19.71 30.89 30.26
CA PRO A 378 18.96 31.59 31.28
C PRO A 378 18.16 32.74 30.68
N ALA A 379 16.91 32.90 31.10
CA ALA A 379 16.01 33.95 30.65
C ALA A 379 16.45 35.32 31.20
N THR A 380 17.43 35.94 30.56
CA THR A 380 17.87 37.29 30.85
C THR A 380 17.08 38.32 30.05
N GLU A 381 17.08 39.60 30.48
CA GLU A 381 16.42 40.66 29.72
C GLU A 381 16.94 40.79 28.29
N ASP A 382 18.22 40.50 28.07
CA ASP A 382 18.84 40.54 26.74
C ASP A 382 18.35 39.44 25.85
N THR A 383 18.17 38.21 26.39
CA THR A 383 17.58 37.09 25.69
C THR A 383 16.12 37.36 25.30
N LEU A 384 15.35 37.98 26.21
CA LEU A 384 13.96 38.37 25.92
C LEU A 384 13.85 39.46 24.85
N ARG A 385 14.81 40.42 24.82
CA ARG A 385 14.88 41.41 23.74
C ARG A 385 15.24 40.79 22.40
N ALA A 386 16.19 39.85 22.37
CA ALA A 386 16.57 39.14 21.15
C ALA A 386 15.41 38.30 20.58
N ILE A 387 14.66 37.59 21.44
CA ILE A 387 13.46 36.84 21.05
C ILE A 387 12.39 37.76 20.46
N ARG A 388 12.12 38.92 21.11
CA ARG A 388 11.14 39.89 20.60
C ARG A 388 11.56 40.49 19.26
N ALA A 389 12.85 40.76 19.06
CA ALA A 389 13.38 41.25 17.80
C ALA A 389 13.22 40.23 16.69
N ARG A 390 13.46 38.94 17.00
CA ARG A 390 13.29 37.84 16.04
C ARG A 390 11.83 37.60 15.66
N ILE A 391 10.91 37.67 16.63
CA ILE A 391 9.48 37.58 16.38
C ILE A 391 9.03 38.72 15.44
N ALA A 392 9.45 39.94 15.69
CA ALA A 392 9.11 41.10 14.86
C ALA A 392 9.68 40.98 13.42
N GLU A 393 10.85 40.32 13.25
CA GLU A 393 11.42 40.04 11.94
C GLU A 393 10.56 39.02 11.17
N VAL A 394 10.10 37.96 11.83
CA VAL A 394 9.25 36.89 11.22
C VAL A 394 7.86 37.45 10.91
N GLU A 395 7.26 38.28 11.75
CA GLU A 395 5.98 38.94 11.49
C GLU A 395 6.04 39.93 10.29
N GLY A 396 7.23 40.40 9.93
CA GLY A 396 7.44 41.26 8.77
C GLY A 396 7.66 40.50 7.44
N TRP A 397 7.65 39.19 7.44
CA TRP A 397 7.78 38.40 6.23
C TRP A 397 6.46 38.41 5.45
N PRO A 398 6.48 38.61 4.13
CA PRO A 398 5.27 38.53 3.30
C PRO A 398 4.73 37.09 3.33
N GLU A 399 3.41 36.97 3.57
CA GLU A 399 2.65 35.70 3.45
C GLU A 399 2.78 35.07 2.07
#